data_c8e0c36641c35f02e0a2f4a2e793a1d8
#
_entry.id   c8e0c36641c35f02e0a2f4a2e793a1d8
#
_cell.length_a   1.000
_cell.length_b   1.000
_cell.length_c   1.000
_cell.angle_alpha   90.00
_cell.angle_beta   90.00
_cell.angle_gamma   90.00
#
_symmetry.space_group_name_H-M   'P 1'
#
loop_
_entity.id
_entity.type
_entity.pdbx_description
1 polymer ?
#
loop_
_entity_poly.entity_id
_entity_poly.type
_entity_poly.pdbx_seq_one_letter_code
_entity_poly.pdbx_strand_id
1 'polypeptide(L)'
;MIRSVFALRTVVPLVGCFVAASLAVLHAQAPAQPTGGGVRYIEQGQPPVVIHPTIEAAREAHASQPPTGQASTSNDLYYHGGVGGIGVETTPSVYLVLWGSQWNNNDPSGESAILQNFYRGVGGSSWLNSVTQYCQGVASGTFYCNGAGQAAGNPPSIFAGVWIDNASSSPSRPRQSQLAAEASKAAAHFGNTSASRNASVQYVIATAHGVSPQGFGTQYCAWHSSTSSSYGTLAYTNLPYITDAGASCGANFNGLGPNAGMTIVGGHEMGESITDQFPNGGWLDSGGAENGDKCAWISSGQGASADITLSTGTFPVQSLWSNAFNSGAGGCVLSY
;
A
#
# COMPACT_ATOMS: atom_id res chain seq x y z
N MET A 1 15.36 15.96 -99.59
CA MET A 1 15.77 14.58 -99.30
C MET A 1 16.45 14.63 -97.92
N ILE A 2 15.76 14.35 -96.86
CA ILE A 2 16.27 14.37 -95.51
C ILE A 2 16.07 12.99 -94.92
N ARG A 3 17.17 12.29 -94.60
CA ARG A 3 17.16 10.95 -94.02
C ARG A 3 17.09 11.13 -92.46
N SER A 4 16.02 10.64 -91.84
CA SER A 4 15.88 10.50 -90.41
C SER A 4 16.62 9.27 -89.93
N VAL A 5 17.50 9.46 -88.96
CA VAL A 5 18.18 8.39 -88.23
C VAL A 5 17.42 8.12 -86.92
N PHE A 6 16.89 6.92 -86.76
CA PHE A 6 16.29 6.43 -85.56
C PHE A 6 17.38 5.95 -84.58
N ALA A 7 17.48 6.55 -83.40
CA ALA A 7 18.32 6.06 -82.33
C ALA A 7 17.49 5.17 -81.43
N LEU A 8 17.89 3.91 -81.35
CA LEU A 8 17.34 2.91 -80.45
C LEU A 8 17.87 3.15 -79.02
N ARG A 9 17.01 3.52 -78.04
CA ARG A 9 17.35 3.61 -76.69
C ARG A 9 17.02 2.29 -75.96
N THR A 10 18.04 1.60 -75.51
CA THR A 10 17.96 0.41 -74.63
C THR A 10 17.54 0.83 -73.26
N VAL A 11 16.42 0.35 -72.77
CA VAL A 11 15.97 0.52 -71.36
C VAL A 11 16.50 -0.68 -70.54
N VAL A 12 17.34 -0.44 -69.63
CA VAL A 12 17.80 -1.41 -68.58
C VAL A 12 16.86 -1.37 -67.42
N PRO A 13 16.21 -2.46 -67.02
CA PRO A 13 15.39 -2.46 -65.80
C PRO A 13 16.31 -2.53 -64.58
N LEU A 14 16.24 -1.49 -63.71
CA LEU A 14 16.78 -1.55 -62.35
C LEU A 14 15.88 -2.46 -61.51
N VAL A 15 16.40 -3.63 -61.13
CA VAL A 15 15.79 -4.49 -60.10
C VAL A 15 16.18 -3.92 -58.76
N GLY A 16 15.26 -3.20 -58.14
CA GLY A 16 15.41 -2.72 -56.77
C GLY A 16 15.21 -3.87 -55.75
N CYS A 17 16.27 -4.32 -55.13
CA CYS A 17 16.19 -5.21 -53.98
C CYS A 17 15.69 -4.40 -52.74
N PHE A 18 14.41 -4.56 -52.41
CA PHE A 18 13.88 -4.10 -51.13
C PHE A 18 14.34 -5.07 -50.02
N VAL A 19 15.34 -4.70 -49.24
CA VAL A 19 15.67 -5.38 -48.00
C VAL A 19 14.66 -4.88 -46.96
N ALA A 20 13.67 -5.70 -46.63
CA ALA A 20 12.78 -5.47 -45.51
C ALA A 20 13.57 -5.70 -44.21
N ALA A 21 14.01 -4.62 -43.58
CA ALA A 21 14.57 -4.67 -42.24
C ALA A 21 13.40 -4.90 -41.23
N SER A 22 13.24 -6.15 -40.81
CA SER A 22 12.37 -6.50 -39.71
C SER A 22 12.97 -5.90 -38.42
N LEU A 23 12.43 -4.79 -37.93
CA LEU A 23 12.66 -4.28 -36.60
C LEU A 23 12.04 -5.28 -35.60
N ALA A 24 12.87 -6.18 -35.07
CA ALA A 24 12.50 -6.96 -33.88
C ALA A 24 12.38 -5.98 -32.74
N VAL A 25 11.16 -5.65 -32.32
CA VAL A 25 10.89 -4.95 -31.07
C VAL A 25 11.25 -5.94 -29.97
N LEU A 26 12.45 -5.79 -29.41
CA LEU A 26 12.82 -6.44 -28.16
C LEU A 26 11.88 -5.89 -27.10
N HIS A 27 10.86 -6.66 -26.75
CA HIS A 27 10.12 -6.46 -25.52
C HIS A 27 11.10 -6.73 -24.38
N ALA A 28 11.64 -5.67 -23.79
CA ALA A 28 12.34 -5.79 -22.52
C ALA A 28 11.33 -6.40 -21.55
N GLN A 29 11.55 -7.64 -21.12
CA GLN A 29 10.82 -8.23 -20.02
C GLN A 29 11.03 -7.31 -18.82
N ALA A 30 9.92 -6.80 -18.25
CA ALA A 30 9.98 -6.12 -17.00
C ALA A 30 10.73 -7.03 -15.99
N PRO A 31 11.64 -6.49 -15.18
CA PRO A 31 12.33 -7.29 -14.17
C PRO A 31 11.28 -8.00 -13.33
N ALA A 32 11.54 -9.28 -13.01
CA ALA A 32 10.67 -10.06 -12.13
C ALA A 32 10.51 -9.27 -10.83
N GLN A 33 9.26 -8.91 -10.49
CA GLN A 33 8.98 -8.15 -9.28
C GLN A 33 9.24 -9.06 -8.06
N PRO A 34 9.88 -8.56 -7.00
CA PRO A 34 10.01 -9.31 -5.77
C PRO A 34 8.62 -9.75 -5.27
N THR A 35 8.51 -10.94 -4.70
CA THR A 35 7.23 -11.53 -4.27
C THR A 35 6.81 -11.13 -2.84
N GLY A 36 7.68 -10.42 -2.09
CA GLY A 36 7.43 -9.90 -0.74
C GLY A 36 6.69 -8.56 -0.73
N GLY A 37 6.43 -8.03 0.47
CA GLY A 37 5.95 -6.66 0.70
C GLY A 37 6.85 -5.58 0.10
N GLY A 38 6.41 -4.33 0.17
CA GLY A 38 7.16 -3.16 -0.27
C GLY A 38 6.70 -2.58 -1.60
N VAL A 39 7.48 -1.62 -2.08
CA VAL A 39 7.12 -0.71 -3.19
C VAL A 39 6.99 -1.40 -4.54
N ARG A 40 5.89 -1.14 -5.23
CA ARG A 40 5.56 -1.68 -6.58
C ARG A 40 4.95 -0.63 -7.49
N TYR A 41 5.11 -0.82 -8.80
CA TYR A 41 4.40 -0.08 -9.84
C TYR A 41 3.42 -1.05 -10.52
N ILE A 42 2.13 -0.91 -10.25
CA ILE A 42 1.07 -1.82 -10.72
C ILE A 42 0.25 -1.26 -11.90
N GLU A 43 0.26 0.06 -12.10
CA GLU A 43 -0.42 0.72 -13.21
C GLU A 43 0.50 1.78 -13.81
N GLN A 44 0.67 1.79 -15.13
CA GLN A 44 1.53 2.75 -15.83
C GLN A 44 1.03 4.19 -15.61
N GLY A 45 1.96 5.08 -15.26
CA GLY A 45 1.65 6.50 -15.03
C GLY A 45 1.02 6.80 -13.67
N GLN A 46 0.85 5.81 -12.81
CA GLN A 46 0.43 5.99 -11.43
C GLN A 46 1.65 5.99 -10.47
N PRO A 47 1.55 6.64 -9.31
CA PRO A 47 2.53 6.53 -8.24
C PRO A 47 2.72 5.06 -7.81
N PRO A 48 3.83 4.74 -7.12
CA PRO A 48 4.02 3.40 -6.56
C PRO A 48 2.96 3.08 -5.50
N VAL A 49 2.73 1.79 -5.29
CA VAL A 49 1.97 1.26 -4.17
C VAL A 49 2.92 0.53 -3.23
N VAL A 50 2.61 0.46 -1.93
CA VAL A 50 3.24 -0.45 -0.98
C VAL A 50 2.26 -1.58 -0.70
N ILE A 51 2.71 -2.80 -0.84
CA ILE A 51 1.86 -4.00 -0.91
C ILE A 51 1.95 -4.79 0.39
N HIS A 52 0.80 -5.05 1.02
CA HIS A 52 0.64 -6.15 1.96
C HIS A 52 0.48 -7.46 1.17
N PRO A 53 1.50 -8.33 1.11
CA PRO A 53 1.46 -9.54 0.30
C PRO A 53 0.45 -10.56 0.87
N THR A 54 -0.02 -11.50 0.03
CA THR A 54 -0.70 -12.70 0.55
C THR A 54 0.25 -13.54 1.39
N ILE A 55 -0.29 -14.45 2.20
CA ILE A 55 0.52 -15.37 3.03
C ILE A 55 1.46 -16.19 2.15
N GLU A 56 0.99 -16.66 0.99
CA GLU A 56 1.77 -17.45 0.04
C GLU A 56 2.91 -16.60 -0.56
N ALA A 57 2.61 -15.39 -1.04
CA ALA A 57 3.60 -14.50 -1.61
C ALA A 57 4.68 -14.10 -0.58
N ALA A 58 4.30 -13.86 0.66
CA ALA A 58 5.25 -13.59 1.74
C ALA A 58 6.17 -14.79 2.02
N ARG A 59 5.63 -16.02 2.06
CA ARG A 59 6.42 -17.24 2.25
C ARG A 59 7.42 -17.47 1.11
N GLU A 60 7.01 -17.25 -0.13
CA GLU A 60 7.90 -17.38 -1.30
C GLU A 60 9.04 -16.36 -1.25
N ALA A 61 8.75 -15.13 -0.83
CA ALA A 61 9.77 -14.09 -0.65
C ALA A 61 10.79 -14.48 0.42
N HIS A 62 10.34 -14.98 1.56
CA HIS A 62 11.22 -15.45 2.63
C HIS A 62 12.05 -16.68 2.21
N ALA A 63 11.48 -17.62 1.45
CA ALA A 63 12.19 -18.80 0.97
C ALA A 63 13.26 -18.47 -0.07
N SER A 64 13.11 -17.37 -0.79
CA SER A 64 14.07 -16.91 -1.81
C SER A 64 15.22 -16.07 -1.25
N GLN A 65 15.16 -15.65 0.04
CA GLN A 65 16.26 -14.94 0.69
C GLN A 65 17.35 -15.94 1.11
N PRO A 66 18.65 -15.67 0.82
CA PRO A 66 19.72 -16.52 1.33
C PRO A 66 19.70 -16.53 2.87
N PRO A 67 20.03 -17.65 3.52
CA PRO A 67 20.09 -17.72 4.98
C PRO A 67 21.12 -16.70 5.49
N THR A 68 20.62 -15.58 6.01
CA THR A 68 21.47 -14.53 6.57
C THR A 68 21.93 -14.96 7.95
N GLY A 69 23.12 -15.53 8.03
CA GLY A 69 23.83 -15.84 9.27
C GLY A 69 24.52 -14.64 9.91
N GLN A 70 24.05 -13.42 9.68
CA GLN A 70 24.51 -12.22 10.36
C GLN A 70 23.34 -11.26 10.55
N ALA A 71 23.07 -10.87 11.79
CA ALA A 71 22.29 -9.69 12.12
C ALA A 71 22.99 -8.48 11.48
N SER A 72 22.55 -8.07 10.30
CA SER A 72 23.03 -6.85 9.69
C SER A 72 22.34 -5.70 10.39
N THR A 73 23.10 -4.70 10.83
CA THR A 73 22.64 -3.41 11.34
C THR A 73 21.85 -2.60 10.30
N SER A 74 21.57 -3.18 9.13
CA SER A 74 20.85 -2.61 8.00
C SER A 74 19.37 -2.97 7.97
N ASN A 75 18.82 -3.58 9.03
CA ASN A 75 17.41 -4.02 9.04
C ASN A 75 16.45 -3.01 9.69
N ASP A 76 16.95 -1.95 10.28
CA ASP A 76 16.14 -0.89 10.86
C ASP A 76 15.55 0.01 9.79
N LEU A 77 14.37 0.57 10.09
CA LEU A 77 13.80 1.62 9.27
C LEU A 77 14.61 2.91 9.46
N TYR A 78 14.76 3.67 8.40
CA TYR A 78 15.35 5.00 8.47
C TYR A 78 14.52 6.01 7.66
N TYR A 79 14.62 7.28 8.03
CA TYR A 79 13.84 8.33 7.41
C TYR A 79 14.36 8.67 6.00
N HIS A 80 13.45 8.76 5.02
CA HIS A 80 13.79 9.05 3.62
C HIS A 80 13.66 10.52 3.22
N GLY A 81 13.29 11.42 4.16
CA GLY A 81 13.31 12.87 3.93
C GLY A 81 11.94 13.50 3.65
N GLY A 82 10.90 12.72 3.49
CA GLY A 82 9.55 13.19 3.21
C GLY A 82 9.28 13.51 1.75
N VAL A 83 8.04 13.40 1.34
CA VAL A 83 7.54 13.92 0.06
C VAL A 83 6.89 15.29 0.31
N GLY A 84 7.46 16.34 -0.27
CA GLY A 84 6.99 17.70 0.02
C GLY A 84 7.11 18.12 1.49
N GLY A 85 8.03 17.50 2.24
CA GLY A 85 8.25 17.75 3.67
C GLY A 85 7.37 16.91 4.60
N ILE A 86 6.48 16.08 4.07
CA ILE A 86 5.62 15.17 4.83
C ILE A 86 6.21 13.77 4.73
N GLY A 87 6.54 13.18 5.88
CA GLY A 87 7.05 11.81 5.96
C GLY A 87 6.21 10.94 6.87
N VAL A 88 5.60 11.51 7.91
CA VAL A 88 4.72 10.80 8.83
C VAL A 88 3.44 11.58 9.07
N GLU A 89 2.38 10.91 9.51
CA GLU A 89 1.15 11.55 9.97
C GLU A 89 1.32 11.98 11.43
N THR A 90 1.47 13.27 11.69
CA THR A 90 1.64 13.79 13.05
C THR A 90 0.33 13.85 13.83
N THR A 91 -0.78 13.91 13.14
CA THR A 91 -2.16 13.89 13.68
C THR A 91 -3.04 13.01 12.81
N PRO A 92 -2.83 11.69 12.78
CA PRO A 92 -3.51 10.80 11.84
C PRO A 92 -5.02 10.90 11.91
N SER A 93 -5.64 10.92 10.74
CA SER A 93 -7.09 10.95 10.55
C SER A 93 -7.49 9.97 9.46
N VAL A 94 -8.25 8.94 9.83
CA VAL A 94 -8.69 7.87 8.93
C VAL A 94 -10.13 8.11 8.51
N TYR A 95 -10.36 8.18 7.20
CA TYR A 95 -11.69 8.19 6.59
C TYR A 95 -11.93 6.87 5.87
N LEU A 96 -13.00 6.16 6.24
CA LEU A 96 -13.41 4.93 5.60
C LEU A 96 -14.42 5.23 4.49
N VAL A 97 -14.15 4.78 3.28
CA VAL A 97 -15.03 4.91 2.12
C VAL A 97 -15.51 3.53 1.69
N LEU A 98 -16.78 3.25 1.89
CA LEU A 98 -17.43 2.04 1.39
C LEU A 98 -17.88 2.30 -0.04
N TRP A 99 -17.03 1.92 -1.01
CA TRP A 99 -17.18 2.32 -2.40
C TRP A 99 -17.99 1.33 -3.23
N GLY A 100 -19.10 1.81 -3.75
CA GLY A 100 -19.97 1.12 -4.68
C GLY A 100 -21.32 0.71 -4.12
N SER A 101 -22.36 0.74 -4.96
CA SER A 101 -23.71 0.30 -4.60
C SER A 101 -23.78 -1.20 -4.25
N GLN A 102 -22.75 -1.96 -4.55
CA GLN A 102 -22.60 -3.37 -4.16
C GLN A 102 -22.60 -3.56 -2.63
N TRP A 103 -22.26 -2.53 -1.84
CA TRP A 103 -22.39 -2.55 -0.38
C TRP A 103 -23.84 -2.62 0.12
N ASN A 104 -24.82 -2.25 -0.71
CA ASN A 104 -26.22 -2.26 -0.33
C ASN A 104 -26.69 -3.68 -0.03
N ASN A 105 -26.91 -4.00 1.25
CA ASN A 105 -27.36 -5.31 1.76
C ASN A 105 -26.44 -6.49 1.38
N ASN A 106 -25.17 -6.25 1.11
CA ASN A 106 -24.19 -7.26 0.71
C ASN A 106 -22.86 -7.12 1.47
N ASP A 107 -22.92 -7.27 2.79
CA ASP A 107 -21.80 -7.32 3.71
C ASP A 107 -21.89 -8.60 4.57
N PRO A 108 -21.69 -9.79 3.96
CA PRO A 108 -21.96 -11.08 4.61
C PRO A 108 -21.05 -11.35 5.82
N SER A 109 -19.87 -10.75 5.87
CA SER A 109 -18.91 -10.92 6.96
C SER A 109 -18.93 -9.77 7.97
N GLY A 110 -19.75 -8.73 7.74
CA GLY A 110 -19.83 -7.55 8.62
C GLY A 110 -18.58 -6.68 8.58
N GLU A 111 -17.84 -6.67 7.45
CA GLU A 111 -16.56 -5.98 7.32
C GLU A 111 -16.68 -4.49 7.60
N SER A 112 -17.75 -3.84 7.13
CA SER A 112 -18.01 -2.42 7.40
C SER A 112 -18.05 -2.11 8.90
N ALA A 113 -18.76 -2.91 9.68
CA ALA A 113 -18.89 -2.70 11.13
C ALA A 113 -17.57 -3.00 11.86
N ILE A 114 -16.87 -4.06 11.46
CA ILE A 114 -15.58 -4.46 12.05
C ILE A 114 -14.55 -3.37 11.84
N LEU A 115 -14.38 -2.87 10.61
CA LEU A 115 -13.42 -1.82 10.29
C LEU A 115 -13.75 -0.50 11.02
N GLN A 116 -15.04 -0.09 11.05
CA GLN A 116 -15.44 1.10 11.78
C GLN A 116 -15.13 1.01 13.27
N ASN A 117 -15.41 -0.15 13.90
CA ASN A 117 -15.13 -0.34 15.32
C ASN A 117 -13.62 -0.40 15.59
N PHE A 118 -12.86 -1.04 14.72
CA PHE A 118 -11.39 -1.06 14.83
C PHE A 118 -10.81 0.35 14.77
N TYR A 119 -11.10 1.13 13.72
CA TYR A 119 -10.56 2.48 13.57
C TYR A 119 -11.04 3.45 14.66
N ARG A 120 -12.26 3.28 15.21
CA ARG A 120 -12.74 4.07 16.36
C ARG A 120 -11.96 3.79 17.65
N GLY A 121 -11.51 2.56 17.83
CA GLY A 121 -10.89 2.12 19.09
C GLY A 121 -9.37 2.15 19.08
N VAL A 122 -8.71 2.13 17.92
CA VAL A 122 -7.27 1.87 17.82
C VAL A 122 -6.41 3.08 18.20
N GLY A 123 -6.93 4.30 18.06
CA GLY A 123 -6.23 5.52 18.48
C GLY A 123 -5.99 5.51 20.00
N GLY A 124 -4.81 5.94 20.43
CA GLY A 124 -4.36 5.93 21.82
C GLY A 124 -4.01 4.54 22.37
N SER A 125 -4.10 3.47 21.56
CA SER A 125 -3.76 2.12 22.00
C SER A 125 -2.24 1.94 22.14
N SER A 126 -1.83 1.01 23.00
CA SER A 126 -0.43 0.60 23.13
C SER A 126 0.10 -0.06 21.85
N TRP A 127 -0.77 -0.69 21.06
CA TRP A 127 -0.40 -1.24 19.78
C TRP A 127 0.01 -0.14 18.79
N LEU A 128 -0.84 0.88 18.59
CA LEU A 128 -0.53 1.99 17.69
C LEU A 128 0.59 2.89 18.23
N ASN A 129 0.89 2.83 19.53
CA ASN A 129 1.97 3.63 20.10
C ASN A 129 3.35 3.28 19.51
N SER A 130 3.51 2.11 18.90
CA SER A 130 4.74 1.71 18.20
C SER A 130 5.14 2.66 17.07
N VAL A 131 4.20 3.39 16.43
CA VAL A 131 4.50 4.35 15.37
C VAL A 131 5.12 5.65 15.88
N THR A 132 4.94 6.01 17.16
CA THR A 132 5.36 7.31 17.73
C THR A 132 6.86 7.48 17.86
N GLN A 133 7.65 6.43 17.68
CA GLN A 133 9.10 6.50 17.64
C GLN A 133 9.63 7.11 16.32
N TYR A 134 8.81 7.15 15.29
CA TYR A 134 9.14 7.67 13.96
C TYR A 134 8.73 9.14 13.84
N CYS A 135 9.46 9.93 13.05
CA CYS A 135 9.24 11.37 12.97
C CYS A 135 9.53 11.92 11.57
N GLN A 136 9.10 13.14 11.34
CA GLN A 136 9.49 13.96 10.19
C GLN A 136 10.22 15.23 10.63
N GLY A 137 10.79 15.96 9.66
CA GLY A 137 11.56 17.18 9.94
C GLY A 137 12.95 16.91 10.48
N VAL A 138 13.47 15.70 10.28
CA VAL A 138 14.84 15.28 10.55
C VAL A 138 15.59 15.03 9.24
N ALA A 139 16.91 14.81 9.29
CA ALA A 139 17.68 14.51 8.10
C ALA A 139 17.34 13.13 7.53
N SER A 140 17.33 12.99 6.19
CA SER A 140 17.27 11.68 5.54
C SER A 140 18.42 10.80 6.04
N GLY A 141 18.16 9.50 6.26
CA GLY A 141 19.11 8.56 6.86
C GLY A 141 19.05 8.50 8.39
N THR A 142 18.16 9.26 9.06
CA THR A 142 17.96 9.20 10.50
C THR A 142 17.32 7.87 10.91
N PHE A 143 17.91 7.16 11.88
CA PHE A 143 17.37 5.91 12.44
C PHE A 143 16.57 6.12 13.73
N TYR A 144 16.87 7.15 14.51
CA TYR A 144 16.24 7.45 15.79
C TYR A 144 15.98 8.94 15.90
N CYS A 145 14.74 9.32 16.20
CA CYS A 145 14.36 10.74 16.33
C CYS A 145 14.99 11.42 17.55
N ASN A 146 15.15 10.69 18.65
CA ASN A 146 15.75 11.20 19.91
C ASN A 146 15.17 12.54 20.38
N GLY A 147 13.86 12.72 20.20
CA GLY A 147 13.16 13.97 20.53
C GLY A 147 13.29 15.08 19.48
N ALA A 148 13.96 14.85 18.36
CA ALA A 148 14.02 15.79 17.23
C ALA A 148 12.82 15.61 16.29
N GLY A 149 12.52 16.68 15.54
CA GLY A 149 11.44 16.66 14.56
C GLY A 149 10.03 16.60 15.17
N GLN A 150 9.09 16.11 14.38
CA GLN A 150 7.69 15.91 14.76
C GLN A 150 7.38 14.42 14.69
N ALA A 151 7.05 13.80 15.80
CA ALA A 151 6.72 12.39 15.88
C ALA A 151 5.40 12.07 15.16
N ALA A 152 5.29 10.86 14.63
CA ALA A 152 4.03 10.27 14.21
C ALA A 152 3.05 10.23 15.38
N GLY A 153 1.77 10.52 15.10
CA GLY A 153 0.77 10.68 16.14
C GLY A 153 0.08 9.37 16.52
N ASN A 154 -0.31 9.30 17.80
CA ASN A 154 -1.24 8.29 18.31
C ASN A 154 -2.31 8.97 19.19
N PRO A 155 -3.15 9.87 18.63
CA PRO A 155 -4.19 10.54 19.42
C PRO A 155 -5.29 9.53 19.80
N PRO A 156 -6.06 9.79 20.88
CA PRO A 156 -7.14 8.89 21.34
C PRO A 156 -8.23 8.62 20.30
N SER A 157 -8.36 9.47 19.31
CA SER A 157 -9.31 9.29 18.19
C SER A 157 -8.63 9.60 16.89
N ILE A 158 -8.59 8.59 16.00
CA ILE A 158 -8.09 8.74 14.63
C ILE A 158 -9.18 8.54 13.58
N PHE A 159 -10.31 7.91 13.95
CA PHE A 159 -11.41 7.70 13.02
C PHE A 159 -12.19 8.99 12.81
N ALA A 160 -12.05 9.59 11.63
CA ALA A 160 -12.64 10.88 11.30
C ALA A 160 -14.02 10.79 10.61
N GLY A 161 -14.35 9.65 10.01
CA GLY A 161 -15.65 9.46 9.39
C GLY A 161 -15.76 8.23 8.49
N VAL A 162 -17.00 7.92 8.11
CA VAL A 162 -17.32 6.91 7.11
C VAL A 162 -18.23 7.51 6.07
N TRP A 163 -18.00 7.17 4.81
CA TRP A 163 -18.85 7.52 3.69
C TRP A 163 -19.21 6.27 2.90
N ILE A 164 -20.52 6.08 2.64
CA ILE A 164 -21.01 5.05 1.76
C ILE A 164 -21.27 5.70 0.40
N ASP A 165 -20.29 5.60 -0.53
CA ASP A 165 -20.49 6.04 -1.91
C ASP A 165 -21.21 4.94 -2.70
N ASN A 166 -22.54 4.91 -2.57
CA ASN A 166 -23.39 3.92 -3.19
C ASN A 166 -24.25 4.48 -4.34
N ALA A 167 -23.93 5.67 -4.84
CA ALA A 167 -24.66 6.32 -5.94
C ALA A 167 -24.56 5.49 -7.24
N SER A 168 -23.48 4.74 -7.41
CA SER A 168 -23.26 3.83 -8.54
C SER A 168 -22.43 2.63 -8.10
N SER A 169 -22.45 1.57 -8.90
CA SER A 169 -21.56 0.42 -8.68
C SER A 169 -20.09 0.81 -8.91
N SER A 170 -19.22 0.37 -8.02
CA SER A 170 -17.78 0.36 -8.33
C SER A 170 -17.47 -0.63 -9.45
N PRO A 171 -16.39 -0.45 -10.23
CA PRO A 171 -15.95 -1.45 -11.19
C PRO A 171 -15.70 -2.80 -10.51
N SER A 172 -16.03 -3.91 -11.17
CA SER A 172 -15.77 -5.26 -10.64
C SER A 172 -14.27 -5.57 -10.47
N ARG A 173 -13.42 -4.86 -11.22
CA ARG A 173 -11.95 -4.91 -11.14
C ARG A 173 -11.41 -3.49 -11.17
N PRO A 174 -11.49 -2.75 -10.06
CA PRO A 174 -11.02 -1.38 -10.03
C PRO A 174 -9.51 -1.31 -10.26
N ARG A 175 -9.11 -0.32 -11.06
CA ARG A 175 -7.70 0.03 -11.30
C ARG A 175 -7.22 1.02 -10.25
N GLN A 176 -5.92 1.15 -10.09
CA GLN A 176 -5.32 2.11 -9.17
C GLN A 176 -5.80 3.54 -9.46
N SER A 177 -5.84 3.96 -10.71
CA SER A 177 -6.32 5.28 -11.11
C SER A 177 -7.79 5.54 -10.74
N GLN A 178 -8.62 4.50 -10.70
CA GLN A 178 -10.02 4.62 -10.28
C GLN A 178 -10.17 4.73 -8.76
N LEU A 179 -9.34 4.01 -8.00
CA LEU A 179 -9.24 4.13 -6.55
C LEU A 179 -8.70 5.52 -6.15
N ALA A 180 -7.68 6.03 -6.86
CA ALA A 180 -7.17 7.39 -6.69
C ALA A 180 -8.24 8.46 -6.96
N ALA A 181 -9.07 8.27 -7.99
CA ALA A 181 -10.19 9.15 -8.27
C ALA A 181 -11.24 9.11 -7.15
N GLU A 182 -11.48 7.93 -6.58
CA GLU A 182 -12.40 7.77 -5.45
C GLU A 182 -11.87 8.46 -4.19
N ALA A 183 -10.56 8.34 -3.89
CA ALA A 183 -9.92 9.11 -2.81
C ALA A 183 -10.09 10.62 -2.99
N SER A 184 -10.01 11.12 -4.22
CA SER A 184 -10.25 12.53 -4.53
C SER A 184 -11.70 12.97 -4.29
N LYS A 185 -12.67 12.11 -4.61
CA LYS A 185 -14.09 12.35 -4.28
C LYS A 185 -14.31 12.33 -2.76
N ALA A 186 -13.67 11.39 -2.05
CA ALA A 186 -13.75 11.31 -0.60
C ALA A 186 -13.21 12.59 0.06
N ALA A 187 -12.06 13.11 -0.41
CA ALA A 187 -11.53 14.38 0.07
C ALA A 187 -12.53 15.53 -0.09
N ALA A 188 -13.21 15.62 -1.25
CA ALA A 188 -14.27 16.59 -1.47
C ALA A 188 -15.48 16.37 -0.56
N HIS A 189 -15.93 15.11 -0.42
CA HIS A 189 -17.08 14.73 0.41
C HIS A 189 -16.88 15.13 1.88
N PHE A 190 -15.69 14.88 2.44
CA PHE A 190 -15.36 15.22 3.82
C PHE A 190 -14.91 16.67 4.01
N GLY A 191 -14.85 17.47 2.94
CA GLY A 191 -14.45 18.87 3.00
C GLY A 191 -12.94 19.08 3.18
N ASN A 192 -12.12 18.07 2.92
CA ASN A 192 -10.65 18.14 2.98
C ASN A 192 -10.10 18.71 1.67
N THR A 193 -10.46 19.96 1.36
CA THR A 193 -10.25 20.59 0.05
C THR A 193 -8.99 21.46 -0.01
N SER A 194 -7.95 21.13 0.78
CA SER A 194 -6.64 21.78 0.70
C SER A 194 -5.53 20.83 1.11
N ALA A 195 -4.30 21.10 0.65
CA ALA A 195 -3.12 20.30 1.00
C ALA A 195 -2.90 20.23 2.52
N SER A 196 -3.12 21.33 3.23
CA SER A 196 -2.95 21.37 4.69
C SER A 196 -3.98 20.51 5.45
N ARG A 197 -5.19 20.34 4.91
CA ARG A 197 -6.21 19.45 5.49
C ARG A 197 -5.92 17.97 5.23
N ASN A 198 -5.11 17.67 4.21
CA ASN A 198 -4.73 16.30 3.85
C ASN A 198 -3.34 15.91 4.39
N ALA A 199 -2.66 16.77 5.15
CA ALA A 199 -1.30 16.55 5.62
C ALA A 199 -1.12 15.40 6.62
N SER A 200 -2.20 14.87 7.20
CA SER A 200 -2.20 13.71 8.11
C SER A 200 -3.50 12.91 7.93
N VAL A 201 -3.95 12.80 6.69
CA VAL A 201 -5.22 12.14 6.34
C VAL A 201 -4.95 10.96 5.43
N GLN A 202 -5.57 9.83 5.73
CA GLN A 202 -5.62 8.67 4.86
C GLN A 202 -7.07 8.29 4.53
N TYR A 203 -7.31 7.95 3.26
CA TYR A 203 -8.61 7.51 2.75
C TYR A 203 -8.57 6.01 2.50
N VAL A 204 -9.23 5.22 3.34
CA VAL A 204 -9.34 3.77 3.17
C VAL A 204 -10.51 3.49 2.24
N ILE A 205 -10.20 3.12 0.99
CA ILE A 205 -11.20 2.79 -0.02
C ILE A 205 -11.49 1.29 0.07
N ALA A 206 -12.57 0.95 0.76
CA ALA A 206 -13.04 -0.42 0.91
C ALA A 206 -13.99 -0.79 -0.22
N THR A 207 -13.62 -1.78 -1.03
CA THR A 207 -14.49 -2.30 -2.09
C THR A 207 -15.38 -3.43 -1.58
N ALA A 208 -16.59 -3.54 -2.13
CA ALA A 208 -17.62 -4.45 -1.64
C ALA A 208 -17.30 -5.93 -1.96
N HIS A 209 -18.00 -6.83 -1.25
CA HIS A 209 -18.00 -8.27 -1.54
C HIS A 209 -18.22 -8.56 -3.03
N GLY A 210 -17.39 -9.42 -3.62
CA GLY A 210 -17.39 -9.78 -5.02
C GLY A 210 -16.65 -8.81 -5.95
N VAL A 211 -16.12 -7.68 -5.45
CA VAL A 211 -15.24 -6.77 -6.20
C VAL A 211 -13.79 -7.18 -5.99
N SER A 212 -13.12 -7.59 -7.08
CA SER A 212 -11.76 -8.15 -6.99
C SER A 212 -10.79 -7.38 -7.88
N PRO A 213 -10.05 -6.40 -7.34
CA PRO A 213 -8.97 -5.75 -8.05
C PRO A 213 -7.93 -6.75 -8.55
N GLN A 214 -7.23 -6.44 -9.64
CA GLN A 214 -6.25 -7.36 -10.22
C GLN A 214 -5.11 -7.64 -9.22
N GLY A 215 -4.87 -8.93 -8.93
CA GLY A 215 -3.83 -9.38 -8.00
C GLY A 215 -4.31 -9.60 -6.56
N PHE A 216 -5.51 -9.15 -6.22
CA PHE A 216 -6.10 -9.40 -4.90
C PHE A 216 -6.27 -10.89 -4.63
N GLY A 217 -5.90 -11.32 -3.43
CA GLY A 217 -5.97 -12.72 -2.97
C GLY A 217 -4.96 -13.66 -3.61
N THR A 218 -4.13 -13.17 -4.56
CA THR A 218 -3.07 -13.96 -5.20
C THR A 218 -1.68 -13.34 -5.07
N GLN A 219 -1.57 -12.03 -5.18
CA GLN A 219 -0.33 -11.28 -5.04
C GLN A 219 -0.32 -10.44 -3.77
N TYR A 220 -1.47 -9.85 -3.43
CA TYR A 220 -1.61 -8.97 -2.28
C TYR A 220 -2.99 -9.11 -1.63
N CYS A 221 -3.09 -8.65 -0.39
CA CYS A 221 -4.32 -8.50 0.37
C CYS A 221 -4.85 -7.06 0.33
N ALA A 222 -3.96 -6.09 0.41
CA ALA A 222 -4.22 -4.66 0.29
C ALA A 222 -2.96 -3.94 -0.18
N TRP A 223 -3.05 -2.64 -0.36
CA TRP A 223 -1.91 -1.75 -0.59
C TRP A 223 -2.31 -0.31 -0.32
N HIS A 224 -1.34 0.53 0.06
CA HIS A 224 -1.51 1.97 0.12
C HIS A 224 -0.68 2.69 -0.93
N SER A 225 -1.05 3.93 -1.21
CA SER A 225 -0.40 4.79 -2.20
C SER A 225 -0.75 6.25 -1.95
N SER A 226 -0.28 7.12 -2.85
CA SER A 226 -0.68 8.51 -2.89
C SER A 226 -1.14 8.93 -4.28
N THR A 227 -1.86 10.04 -4.37
CA THR A 227 -2.25 10.64 -5.65
C THR A 227 -2.23 12.15 -5.57
N SER A 228 -1.85 12.80 -6.67
CA SER A 228 -1.98 14.24 -6.80
C SER A 228 -3.41 14.63 -7.12
N SER A 229 -3.93 15.65 -6.47
CA SER A 229 -5.26 16.19 -6.69
C SER A 229 -5.28 17.73 -6.63
N SER A 230 -6.42 18.34 -6.95
CA SER A 230 -6.65 19.79 -6.71
C SER A 230 -6.62 20.16 -5.21
N TYR A 231 -6.67 19.17 -4.33
CA TYR A 231 -6.65 19.34 -2.87
C TYR A 231 -5.28 19.03 -2.25
N GLY A 232 -4.25 18.93 -3.06
CA GLY A 232 -2.90 18.48 -2.71
C GLY A 232 -2.68 16.98 -2.95
N THR A 233 -1.61 16.45 -2.39
CA THR A 233 -1.36 15.00 -2.40
C THR A 233 -2.25 14.33 -1.37
N LEU A 234 -2.90 13.24 -1.76
CA LEU A 234 -3.81 12.44 -0.92
C LEU A 234 -3.18 11.07 -0.69
N ALA A 235 -3.12 10.62 0.54
CA ALA A 235 -2.81 9.23 0.88
C ALA A 235 -4.09 8.40 0.82
N TYR A 236 -4.02 7.20 0.24
CA TYR A 236 -5.17 6.31 0.17
C TYR A 236 -4.75 4.84 0.18
N THR A 237 -5.64 4.02 0.71
CA THR A 237 -5.50 2.56 0.80
C THR A 237 -6.54 1.91 -0.10
N ASN A 238 -6.13 0.92 -0.89
CA ASN A 238 -7.03 -0.06 -1.49
C ASN A 238 -7.22 -1.20 -0.50
N LEU A 239 -8.39 -1.28 0.10
CA LEU A 239 -8.78 -2.36 1.00
C LEU A 239 -9.93 -3.16 0.37
N PRO A 240 -9.64 -4.22 -0.40
CA PRO A 240 -10.68 -5.11 -0.92
C PRO A 240 -11.47 -5.79 0.19
N TYR A 241 -12.61 -6.41 -0.13
CA TYR A 241 -13.38 -7.22 0.82
C TYR A 241 -12.55 -8.45 1.23
N ILE A 242 -11.85 -8.34 2.37
CA ILE A 242 -10.73 -9.22 2.73
C ILE A 242 -11.11 -10.69 2.79
N THR A 243 -12.30 -11.00 3.29
CA THR A 243 -12.75 -12.39 3.40
C THR A 243 -12.99 -13.07 2.05
N ASP A 244 -13.07 -12.33 0.95
CA ASP A 244 -13.16 -12.91 -0.40
C ASP A 244 -11.87 -13.65 -0.81
N ALA A 245 -10.72 -13.28 -0.23
CA ALA A 245 -9.46 -13.97 -0.42
C ALA A 245 -9.25 -15.16 0.55
N GLY A 246 -10.12 -15.33 1.52
CA GLY A 246 -10.06 -16.44 2.47
C GLY A 246 -8.72 -16.54 3.22
N ALA A 247 -8.15 -17.74 3.27
CA ALA A 247 -6.92 -18.01 4.01
C ALA A 247 -5.70 -17.23 3.47
N SER A 248 -5.67 -16.91 2.18
CA SER A 248 -4.56 -16.14 1.58
C SER A 248 -4.39 -14.76 2.19
N CYS A 249 -5.50 -14.17 2.71
CA CYS A 249 -5.50 -12.88 3.39
C CYS A 249 -5.99 -12.97 4.85
N GLY A 250 -5.62 -14.04 5.54
CA GLY A 250 -5.66 -14.13 6.98
C GLY A 250 -6.94 -14.69 7.60
N ALA A 251 -7.87 -15.30 6.84
CA ALA A 251 -8.97 -16.04 7.45
C ALA A 251 -8.42 -17.16 8.33
N ASN A 252 -8.77 -17.15 9.61
CA ASN A 252 -8.30 -18.07 10.67
C ASN A 252 -6.77 -18.05 10.91
N PHE A 253 -6.06 -17.02 10.48
CA PHE A 253 -4.62 -16.90 10.75
C PHE A 253 -4.38 -16.94 12.27
N ASN A 254 -3.44 -17.77 12.71
CA ASN A 254 -3.14 -18.05 14.12
C ASN A 254 -4.34 -18.48 14.99
N GLY A 255 -5.41 -18.98 14.38
CA GLY A 255 -6.64 -19.34 15.10
C GLY A 255 -7.49 -18.16 15.54
N LEU A 256 -7.24 -16.95 15.00
CA LEU A 256 -7.88 -15.69 15.39
C LEU A 256 -9.28 -15.48 14.76
N GLY A 257 -9.84 -16.50 14.10
CA GLY A 257 -11.17 -16.48 13.55
C GLY A 257 -11.26 -16.12 12.06
N PRO A 258 -12.45 -16.34 11.45
CA PRO A 258 -12.63 -16.22 10.00
C PRO A 258 -12.44 -14.79 9.46
N ASN A 259 -12.65 -13.78 10.30
CA ASN A 259 -12.57 -12.37 9.95
C ASN A 259 -11.23 -11.73 10.34
N ALA A 260 -10.26 -12.52 10.83
CA ALA A 260 -9.00 -11.98 11.36
C ALA A 260 -8.25 -11.10 10.35
N GLY A 261 -8.27 -11.48 9.07
CA GLY A 261 -7.60 -10.72 8.01
C GLY A 261 -8.06 -9.27 7.89
N MET A 262 -9.32 -8.94 8.21
CA MET A 262 -9.84 -7.58 8.04
C MET A 262 -9.04 -6.54 8.82
N THR A 263 -8.77 -6.82 10.09
CA THR A 263 -8.05 -5.89 10.97
C THR A 263 -6.54 -6.12 10.99
N ILE A 264 -6.07 -7.33 10.68
CA ILE A 264 -4.66 -7.58 10.39
C ILE A 264 -4.22 -6.72 9.19
N VAL A 265 -4.93 -6.83 8.06
CA VAL A 265 -4.60 -6.12 6.83
C VAL A 265 -4.91 -4.62 6.93
N GLY A 266 -6.10 -4.25 7.42
CA GLY A 266 -6.47 -2.85 7.59
C GLY A 266 -5.61 -2.11 8.60
N GLY A 267 -5.12 -2.78 9.64
CA GLY A 267 -4.19 -2.25 10.62
C GLY A 267 -2.77 -2.09 10.08
N HIS A 268 -2.30 -3.04 9.27
CA HIS A 268 -1.03 -2.97 8.57
C HIS A 268 -0.96 -1.71 7.69
N GLU A 269 -1.87 -1.56 6.75
CA GLU A 269 -1.92 -0.43 5.83
C GLU A 269 -2.03 0.92 6.56
N MET A 270 -2.82 0.95 7.64
CA MET A 270 -2.94 2.15 8.46
C MET A 270 -1.63 2.49 9.18
N GLY A 271 -0.95 1.50 9.74
CA GLY A 271 0.32 1.69 10.44
C GLY A 271 1.43 2.18 9.52
N GLU A 272 1.47 1.67 8.29
CA GLU A 272 2.40 2.09 7.25
C GLU A 272 2.10 3.51 6.77
N SER A 273 0.84 3.82 6.42
CA SER A 273 0.46 5.19 6.05
C SER A 273 0.83 6.22 7.11
N ILE A 274 0.76 5.88 8.41
CA ILE A 274 1.16 6.78 9.49
C ILE A 274 2.67 7.06 9.48
N THR A 275 3.50 6.09 9.13
CA THR A 275 4.96 6.22 9.14
C THR A 275 5.58 6.50 7.79
N ASP A 276 4.83 6.34 6.69
CA ASP A 276 5.17 6.73 5.33
C ASP A 276 3.91 7.18 4.58
N GLN A 277 3.38 8.37 4.91
CA GLN A 277 2.12 8.86 4.36
C GLN A 277 2.09 8.87 2.83
N PHE A 278 3.22 9.15 2.21
CA PHE A 278 3.39 9.13 0.76
C PHE A 278 4.54 8.18 0.41
N PRO A 279 4.28 7.03 -0.20
CA PRO A 279 5.24 5.96 -0.41
C PRO A 279 6.64 6.43 -0.86
N ASN A 280 7.67 5.88 -0.24
CA ASN A 280 9.09 6.21 -0.39
C ASN A 280 9.55 7.52 0.27
N GLY A 281 8.74 8.17 1.10
CA GLY A 281 9.12 9.42 1.75
C GLY A 281 9.36 9.30 3.25
N GLY A 282 8.69 8.37 3.91
CA GLY A 282 8.75 8.19 5.36
C GLY A 282 9.84 7.24 5.84
N TRP A 283 9.43 6.21 6.57
CA TRP A 283 10.32 5.28 7.25
C TRP A 283 10.30 3.90 6.60
N LEU A 284 11.37 3.58 5.86
CA LEU A 284 11.57 2.32 5.16
C LEU A 284 12.94 1.76 5.51
N ASP A 285 13.12 0.45 5.33
CA ASP A 285 14.46 -0.15 5.37
C ASP A 285 15.17 -0.03 4.00
N SER A 286 16.40 -0.52 3.93
CA SER A 286 17.19 -0.49 2.71
C SER A 286 16.61 -1.29 1.54
N GLY A 287 15.67 -2.17 1.79
CA GLY A 287 14.94 -2.96 0.79
C GLY A 287 13.61 -2.30 0.37
N GLY A 288 13.23 -1.20 1.02
CA GLY A 288 11.95 -0.51 0.79
C GLY A 288 10.78 -1.14 1.53
N ALA A 289 11.03 -1.95 2.57
CA ALA A 289 9.99 -2.48 3.44
C ALA A 289 9.66 -1.49 4.55
N GLU A 290 8.39 -1.37 4.88
CA GLU A 290 7.85 -0.50 5.91
C GLU A 290 7.63 -1.24 7.24
N ASN A 291 7.07 -0.55 8.24
CA ASN A 291 6.91 -1.09 9.59
C ASN A 291 5.95 -2.30 9.66
N GLY A 292 4.95 -2.36 8.82
CA GLY A 292 4.01 -3.48 8.70
C GLY A 292 4.60 -4.63 7.90
N ASP A 293 5.24 -4.34 6.75
CA ASP A 293 5.87 -5.32 5.86
C ASP A 293 6.84 -6.25 6.60
N LYS A 294 7.69 -5.68 7.45
CA LYS A 294 8.69 -6.42 8.22
C LYS A 294 8.08 -7.41 9.20
N CYS A 295 6.82 -7.24 9.54
CA CYS A 295 6.09 -8.04 10.53
C CYS A 295 4.91 -8.80 9.92
N ALA A 296 4.78 -8.82 8.60
CA ALA A 296 3.68 -9.47 7.92
C ALA A 296 3.68 -10.99 8.16
N TRP A 297 2.52 -11.52 8.55
CA TRP A 297 2.22 -12.94 8.67
C TRP A 297 3.12 -13.74 9.61
N ILE A 298 3.60 -13.13 10.71
CA ILE A 298 4.32 -13.87 11.76
C ILE A 298 3.31 -14.74 12.50
N SER A 299 3.51 -16.06 12.43
CA SER A 299 2.58 -17.06 12.98
C SER A 299 2.96 -17.57 14.37
N SER A 300 4.19 -17.32 14.84
CA SER A 300 4.64 -17.79 16.14
C SER A 300 5.83 -17.00 16.67
N GLY A 301 6.06 -17.05 17.96
CA GLY A 301 7.18 -16.38 18.61
C GLY A 301 6.98 -14.87 18.75
N GLN A 302 8.11 -14.15 18.82
CA GLN A 302 8.10 -12.69 18.97
C GLN A 302 7.41 -12.04 17.77
N GLY A 303 6.42 -11.18 18.05
CA GLY A 303 5.68 -10.45 17.03
C GLY A 303 4.59 -11.25 16.31
N ALA A 304 4.27 -12.48 16.75
CA ALA A 304 3.14 -13.22 16.18
C ALA A 304 1.84 -12.41 16.26
N SER A 305 1.04 -12.47 15.18
CA SER A 305 -0.29 -11.83 15.16
C SER A 305 -1.16 -12.35 16.28
N ALA A 306 -1.85 -11.46 16.97
CA ALA A 306 -2.68 -11.76 18.13
C ALA A 306 -3.84 -10.78 18.28
N ASP A 307 -4.79 -11.11 19.13
CA ASP A 307 -5.85 -10.21 19.54
C ASP A 307 -5.35 -9.08 20.41
N ILE A 308 -5.82 -7.87 20.14
CA ILE A 308 -5.72 -6.72 21.04
C ILE A 308 -7.12 -6.31 21.50
N THR A 309 -7.23 -5.87 22.77
CA THR A 309 -8.48 -5.34 23.32
C THR A 309 -8.47 -3.82 23.27
N LEU A 310 -9.44 -3.26 22.55
CA LEU A 310 -9.69 -1.84 22.40
C LEU A 310 -10.99 -1.47 23.13
N SER A 311 -11.29 -0.17 23.28
CA SER A 311 -12.55 0.28 23.87
C SER A 311 -13.81 -0.14 23.08
N THR A 312 -13.64 -0.50 21.81
CA THR A 312 -14.72 -0.86 20.89
C THR A 312 -14.82 -2.35 20.59
N GLY A 313 -13.95 -3.18 21.17
CA GLY A 313 -13.95 -4.63 20.99
C GLY A 313 -12.57 -5.24 21.02
N THR A 314 -12.51 -6.52 20.69
CA THR A 314 -11.25 -7.28 20.54
C THR A 314 -11.02 -7.53 19.05
N PHE A 315 -9.79 -7.25 18.59
CA PHE A 315 -9.45 -7.28 17.17
C PHE A 315 -8.12 -7.98 16.95
N PRO A 316 -8.06 -8.96 16.03
CA PRO A 316 -6.82 -9.49 15.52
C PRO A 316 -5.97 -8.42 14.83
N VAL A 317 -4.69 -8.35 15.18
CA VAL A 317 -3.74 -7.47 14.50
C VAL A 317 -2.42 -8.21 14.27
N GLN A 318 -1.66 -7.76 13.29
CA GLN A 318 -0.24 -8.08 13.24
C GLN A 318 0.57 -7.11 14.10
N SER A 319 1.77 -7.48 14.47
CA SER A 319 2.76 -6.58 15.06
C SER A 319 3.27 -5.56 14.03
N LEU A 320 3.84 -4.46 14.53
CA LEU A 320 4.55 -3.47 13.74
C LEU A 320 6.02 -3.44 14.14
N TRP A 321 6.91 -3.09 13.21
CA TRP A 321 8.34 -2.98 13.48
C TRP A 321 8.64 -1.80 14.39
N SER A 322 9.48 -2.06 15.38
CA SER A 322 10.03 -1.06 16.28
C SER A 322 11.56 -1.08 16.22
N ASN A 323 12.17 0.01 15.78
CA ASN A 323 13.63 0.17 15.83
C ASN A 323 14.15 0.16 17.27
N ALA A 324 13.37 0.72 18.22
CA ALA A 324 13.78 0.83 19.62
C ALA A 324 13.66 -0.47 20.42
N PHE A 325 12.94 -1.48 19.88
CA PHE A 325 12.77 -2.75 20.56
C PHE A 325 14.11 -3.44 20.86
N ASN A 326 14.18 -4.15 21.98
CA ASN A 326 15.36 -4.93 22.40
C ASN A 326 16.65 -4.08 22.41
N SER A 327 16.58 -2.91 23.06
CA SER A 327 17.70 -1.95 23.19
C SER A 327 18.28 -1.48 21.83
N GLY A 328 17.43 -1.33 20.82
CA GLY A 328 17.83 -0.87 19.49
C GLY A 328 18.26 -1.98 18.53
N ALA A 329 18.03 -3.24 18.86
CA ALA A 329 18.23 -4.34 17.91
C ALA A 329 17.08 -4.47 16.91
N GLY A 330 15.98 -3.75 17.13
CA GLY A 330 14.78 -3.81 16.34
C GLY A 330 13.96 -5.09 16.52
N GLY A 331 12.70 -5.04 16.16
CA GLY A 331 11.81 -6.21 16.18
C GLY A 331 10.34 -5.87 16.07
N CYS A 332 9.54 -6.90 15.83
CA CYS A 332 8.11 -6.80 15.69
C CYS A 332 7.40 -6.79 17.04
N VAL A 333 6.57 -5.79 17.33
CA VAL A 333 5.92 -5.60 18.63
C VAL A 333 4.41 -5.42 18.49
N LEU A 334 3.66 -5.93 19.46
CA LEU A 334 2.21 -5.72 19.61
C LEU A 334 1.88 -4.58 20.60
N SER A 335 2.88 -4.04 21.25
CA SER A 335 2.75 -2.90 22.16
C SER A 335 4.09 -2.18 22.32
N TYR A 336 4.02 -0.84 22.55
CA TYR A 336 5.21 0.01 22.69
C TYR A 336 4.97 1.05 23.80
#